data_5f52f035c01a56b636bde3c4fa5f5ed1
#
_entry.id   5f52f035c01a56b636bde3c4fa5f5ed1
#
_cell.length_a   1.000
_cell.length_b   1.000
_cell.length_c   1.000
_cell.angle_alpha   90.00
_cell.angle_beta   90.00
_cell.angle_gamma   90.00
#
_symmetry.space_group_name_H-M   'P 1'
#
loop_
_entity.id
_entity.type
_entity.pdbx_description
1 polymer ?
#
loop_
_entity_poly.entity_id
_entity_poly.type
_entity_poly.pdbx_seq_one_letter_code
_entity_poly.pdbx_strand_id
1 'polypeptide(L)'
;MKQMLILLAGYPGTGKSYLANMLIERFPELQMLSPDDVKEEYWDRYGFHDLEEKEELIKLSWQEYYKRMEDAFAEHKSLISDYPFSHKQRDQLESISSRHHCQVVTIRLVGDIGVLYERQRKRDLDNSRHLGHI
;
A
#
# COMPACT_ATOMS: atom_id res chain seq x y z
N MET A 1 -7.85 9.89 14.73
CA MET A 1 -7.55 8.50 14.36
C MET A 1 -6.05 8.28 14.34
N LYS A 2 -5.61 7.14 14.82
CA LYS A 2 -4.21 6.81 14.75
C LYS A 2 -3.79 6.67 13.29
N GLN A 3 -2.61 7.16 12.95
CA GLN A 3 -2.13 7.12 11.58
C GLN A 3 -1.91 5.68 11.12
N MET A 4 -2.43 5.34 9.95
CA MET A 4 -2.43 3.97 9.47
C MET A 4 -2.05 3.85 8.00
N LEU A 5 -1.45 2.71 7.67
CA LEU A 5 -1.29 2.27 6.30
C LEU A 5 -2.12 1.00 6.16
N ILE A 6 -3.20 1.07 5.39
CA ILE A 6 -4.07 -0.07 5.13
C ILE A 6 -3.69 -0.69 3.80
N LEU A 7 -3.33 -1.97 3.82
CA LEU A 7 -2.93 -2.68 2.62
C LEU A 7 -4.03 -3.69 2.24
N LEU A 8 -4.49 -3.60 1.01
CA LEU A 8 -5.54 -4.48 0.52
C LEU A 8 -4.96 -5.57 -0.37
N ALA A 9 -5.22 -6.81 -0.03
CA ALA A 9 -4.77 -7.96 -0.78
C ALA A 9 -5.96 -8.74 -1.32
N GLY A 10 -5.80 -9.32 -2.50
CA GLY A 10 -6.87 -10.11 -3.13
C GLY A 10 -6.70 -10.14 -4.62
N TYR A 11 -7.33 -11.10 -5.26
CA TYR A 11 -7.27 -11.21 -6.71
C TYR A 11 -8.15 -10.15 -7.36
N PRO A 12 -7.90 -9.82 -8.63
CA PRO A 12 -8.78 -8.92 -9.36
C PRO A 12 -10.23 -9.43 -9.30
N GLY A 13 -11.16 -8.51 -9.10
CA GLY A 13 -12.56 -8.88 -9.02
C GLY A 13 -13.06 -9.31 -7.65
N THR A 14 -12.21 -9.24 -6.61
CA THR A 14 -12.63 -9.60 -5.26
C THR A 14 -13.27 -8.44 -4.50
N GLY A 15 -13.38 -7.28 -5.11
CA GLY A 15 -14.00 -6.13 -4.47
C GLY A 15 -13.06 -5.20 -3.74
N LYS A 16 -11.76 -5.25 -4.04
CA LYS A 16 -10.80 -4.35 -3.39
C LYS A 16 -11.15 -2.88 -3.58
N SER A 17 -11.48 -2.50 -4.81
CA SER A 17 -11.83 -1.11 -5.11
C SER A 17 -13.08 -0.66 -4.37
N TYR A 18 -14.06 -1.54 -4.30
CA TYR A 18 -15.29 -1.26 -3.58
C TYR A 18 -15.01 -1.03 -2.10
N LEU A 19 -14.20 -1.90 -1.50
CA LEU A 19 -13.84 -1.77 -0.09
C LEU A 19 -13.05 -0.49 0.16
N ALA A 20 -12.09 -0.17 -0.72
CA ALA A 20 -11.30 1.03 -0.58
C ALA A 20 -12.17 2.29 -0.62
N ASN A 21 -13.09 2.35 -1.58
CA ASN A 21 -14.00 3.49 -1.69
C ASN A 21 -14.90 3.62 -0.48
N MET A 22 -15.38 2.51 0.03
CA MET A 22 -16.24 2.51 1.21
C MET A 22 -15.50 3.02 2.44
N LEU A 23 -14.24 2.61 2.60
CA LEU A 23 -13.43 3.05 3.73
C LEU A 23 -13.11 4.54 3.64
N ILE A 24 -12.78 5.03 2.45
CA ILE A 24 -12.50 6.45 2.26
C ILE A 24 -13.73 7.30 2.54
N GLU A 25 -14.88 6.82 2.13
CA GLU A 25 -16.14 7.51 2.39
C GLU A 25 -16.43 7.61 3.89
N ARG A 26 -16.13 6.54 4.60
CA ARG A 26 -16.38 6.46 6.03
C ARG A 26 -15.35 7.18 6.88
N PHE A 27 -14.10 7.22 6.39
CA PHE A 27 -12.98 7.83 7.12
C PHE A 27 -12.30 8.85 6.21
N PRO A 28 -12.75 10.11 6.22
CA PRO A 28 -12.24 11.12 5.29
C PRO A 28 -10.74 11.40 5.37
N GLU A 29 -10.08 11.05 6.47
CA GLU A 29 -8.66 11.24 6.58
C GLU A 29 -7.85 10.17 5.82
N LEU A 30 -8.53 9.14 5.30
CA LEU A 30 -7.86 8.14 4.48
C LEU A 30 -7.75 8.62 3.04
N GLN A 31 -6.62 8.34 2.41
CA GLN A 31 -6.40 8.64 1.01
C GLN A 31 -5.92 7.40 0.29
N MET A 32 -6.31 7.27 -0.97
CA MET A 32 -5.84 6.16 -1.79
C MET A 32 -4.50 6.51 -2.42
N LEU A 33 -3.57 5.58 -2.34
CA LEU A 33 -2.30 5.69 -3.05
C LEU A 33 -2.00 4.33 -3.67
N SER A 34 -2.24 4.19 -4.96
CA SER A 34 -2.04 2.93 -5.68
C SER A 34 -0.78 2.98 -6.53
N PRO A 35 0.10 1.98 -6.43
CA PRO A 35 1.28 1.95 -7.30
C PRO A 35 0.92 1.85 -8.77
N ASP A 36 -0.17 1.19 -9.11
CA ASP A 36 -0.60 1.11 -10.50
C ASP A 36 -1.01 2.46 -11.06
N ASP A 37 -1.68 3.28 -10.26
CA ASP A 37 -2.07 4.62 -10.69
C ASP A 37 -0.83 5.48 -10.95
N VAL A 38 0.18 5.36 -10.12
CA VAL A 38 1.43 6.11 -10.30
C VAL A 38 2.14 5.65 -11.58
N LYS A 39 2.16 4.33 -11.83
CA LYS A 39 2.74 3.80 -13.06
C LYS A 39 2.03 4.34 -14.29
N GLU A 40 0.70 4.35 -14.27
CA GLU A 40 -0.08 4.85 -15.40
C GLU A 40 0.15 6.34 -15.63
N GLU A 41 0.26 7.13 -14.56
CA GLU A 41 0.61 8.55 -14.68
C GLU A 41 1.94 8.73 -15.41
N TYR A 42 2.93 7.91 -15.08
CA TYR A 42 4.25 8.03 -15.70
C TYR A 42 4.22 7.61 -17.16
N TRP A 43 3.49 6.52 -17.48
CA TRP A 43 3.35 6.10 -18.86
C TRP A 43 2.63 7.17 -19.71
N ASP A 44 1.59 7.76 -19.18
CA ASP A 44 0.83 8.79 -19.88
C ASP A 44 1.62 10.06 -20.07
N ARG A 45 2.43 10.41 -19.07
CA ARG A 45 3.20 11.67 -19.11
C ARG A 45 4.42 11.58 -20.02
N TYR A 46 5.13 10.47 -19.94
CA TYR A 46 6.42 10.35 -20.65
C TYR A 46 6.38 9.48 -21.87
N GLY A 47 5.49 8.52 -21.92
CA GLY A 47 5.43 7.56 -23.03
C GLY A 47 6.62 6.62 -23.03
N PHE A 48 6.54 5.57 -23.81
CA PHE A 48 7.67 4.67 -23.99
C PHE A 48 7.58 4.05 -25.39
N HIS A 49 8.73 3.76 -25.98
CA HIS A 49 8.82 3.19 -27.32
C HIS A 49 9.23 1.73 -27.31
N ASP A 50 9.80 1.25 -26.19
CA ASP A 50 10.23 -0.14 -26.07
C ASP A 50 10.13 -0.57 -24.62
N LEU A 51 10.45 -1.85 -24.37
CA LEU A 51 10.35 -2.42 -23.04
C LEU A 51 11.35 -1.82 -22.06
N GLU A 52 12.52 -1.44 -22.56
CA GLU A 52 13.54 -0.86 -21.70
C GLU A 52 13.09 0.48 -21.15
N GLU A 53 12.51 1.33 -21.98
CA GLU A 53 11.96 2.60 -21.53
C GLU A 53 10.80 2.40 -20.58
N LYS A 54 9.95 1.41 -20.86
CA LYS A 54 8.83 1.10 -20.00
C LYS A 54 9.30 0.68 -18.62
N GLU A 55 10.33 -0.17 -18.54
CA GLU A 55 10.86 -0.61 -17.26
C GLU A 55 11.49 0.53 -16.48
N GLU A 56 12.15 1.45 -17.16
CA GLU A 56 12.71 2.62 -16.51
C GLU A 56 11.62 3.47 -15.88
N LEU A 57 10.52 3.67 -16.58
CA LEU A 57 9.37 4.41 -16.03
C LEU A 57 8.77 3.71 -14.83
N ILE A 58 8.75 2.38 -14.85
CA ILE A 58 8.26 1.62 -13.71
C ILE A 58 9.12 1.87 -12.48
N LYS A 59 10.45 1.88 -12.65
CA LYS A 59 11.35 2.19 -11.54
C LYS A 59 11.10 3.57 -10.98
N LEU A 60 10.98 4.54 -11.86
CA LEU A 60 10.72 5.92 -11.45
C LEU A 60 9.37 6.04 -10.74
N SER A 61 8.37 5.31 -11.21
CA SER A 61 7.05 5.34 -10.58
C SER A 61 7.08 4.77 -9.16
N TRP A 62 7.90 3.74 -8.91
CA TRP A 62 8.04 3.21 -7.56
C TRP A 62 8.70 4.20 -6.63
N GLN A 63 9.71 4.94 -7.11
CA GLN A 63 10.33 5.98 -6.31
C GLN A 63 9.33 7.07 -5.96
N GLU A 64 8.51 7.46 -6.93
CA GLU A 64 7.48 8.47 -6.70
C GLU A 64 6.40 7.96 -5.73
N TYR A 65 6.02 6.70 -5.85
CA TYR A 65 5.06 6.08 -4.96
C TYR A 65 5.54 6.15 -3.50
N TYR A 66 6.78 5.76 -3.27
CA TYR A 66 7.34 5.82 -1.92
C TYR A 66 7.43 7.26 -1.40
N LYS A 67 7.79 8.19 -2.28
CA LYS A 67 7.87 9.59 -1.89
C LYS A 67 6.51 10.14 -1.52
N ARG A 68 5.49 9.84 -2.29
CA ARG A 68 4.12 10.27 -1.97
C ARG A 68 3.64 9.69 -0.64
N MET A 69 4.03 8.44 -0.37
CA MET A 69 3.69 7.82 0.90
C MET A 69 4.35 8.55 2.06
N GLU A 70 5.63 8.85 1.95
CA GLU A 70 6.34 9.57 2.99
C GLU A 70 5.76 10.97 3.20
N ASP A 71 5.46 11.66 2.12
CA ASP A 71 4.88 13.00 2.21
C ASP A 71 3.51 12.97 2.91
N ALA A 72 2.70 11.99 2.59
CA ALA A 72 1.39 11.86 3.21
C ALA A 72 1.52 11.59 4.71
N PHE A 73 2.42 10.70 5.09
CA PHE A 73 2.62 10.40 6.50
C PHE A 73 3.20 11.59 7.26
N ALA A 74 4.08 12.37 6.61
CA ALA A 74 4.61 13.58 7.22
C ALA A 74 3.50 14.62 7.45
N GLU A 75 2.45 14.59 6.65
CA GLU A 75 1.28 15.45 6.82
C GLU A 75 0.22 14.83 7.73
N HIS A 76 0.56 13.75 8.40
CA HIS A 76 -0.32 13.04 9.34
C HIS A 76 -1.57 12.45 8.70
N LYS A 77 -1.46 12.05 7.42
CA LYS A 77 -2.55 11.38 6.72
C LYS A 77 -2.40 9.87 6.85
N SER A 78 -3.52 9.17 6.70
CA SER A 78 -3.52 7.72 6.62
C SER A 78 -3.77 7.31 5.18
N LEU A 79 -3.24 6.17 4.78
CA LEU A 79 -3.30 5.74 3.38
C LEU A 79 -3.90 4.35 3.24
N ILE A 80 -4.55 4.13 2.10
CA ILE A 80 -4.95 2.80 1.64
C ILE A 80 -4.13 2.52 0.39
N SER A 81 -3.51 1.36 0.32
CA SER A 81 -2.71 0.97 -0.82
C SER A 81 -2.86 -0.52 -1.09
N ASP A 82 -2.26 -0.99 -2.17
CA ASP A 82 -2.27 -2.41 -2.50
C ASP A 82 -1.18 -3.14 -1.75
N TYR A 83 -1.47 -4.38 -1.35
CA TYR A 83 -0.48 -5.23 -0.70
C TYR A 83 0.66 -5.52 -1.68
N PRO A 84 1.92 -5.33 -1.27
CA PRO A 84 3.04 -5.51 -2.18
C PRO A 84 3.31 -6.99 -2.46
N PHE A 85 3.73 -7.28 -3.71
CA PHE A 85 4.02 -8.63 -4.12
C PHE A 85 5.43 -9.10 -3.78
N SER A 86 6.39 -8.20 -3.69
CA SER A 86 7.78 -8.59 -3.46
C SER A 86 8.24 -8.24 -2.06
N HIS A 87 9.24 -9.00 -1.59
CA HIS A 87 9.86 -8.71 -0.29
C HIS A 87 10.49 -7.33 -0.25
N LYS A 88 11.10 -6.91 -1.36
CA LYS A 88 11.74 -5.61 -1.45
C LYS A 88 10.73 -4.50 -1.23
N GLN A 89 9.57 -4.62 -1.85
CA GLN A 89 8.51 -3.63 -1.70
C GLN A 89 7.94 -3.63 -0.28
N ARG A 90 7.74 -4.81 0.29
CA ARG A 90 7.26 -4.92 1.67
C ARG A 90 8.22 -4.27 2.66
N ASP A 91 9.52 -4.52 2.46
CA ASP A 91 10.53 -3.94 3.33
C ASP A 91 10.53 -2.41 3.26
N GLN A 92 10.32 -1.87 2.06
CA GLN A 92 10.22 -0.42 1.91
C GLN A 92 9.00 0.14 2.63
N LEU A 93 7.84 -0.51 2.48
CA LEU A 93 6.63 -0.06 3.15
C LEU A 93 6.76 -0.14 4.67
N GLU A 94 7.38 -1.20 5.18
CA GLU A 94 7.62 -1.33 6.61
C GLU A 94 8.57 -0.26 7.12
N SER A 95 9.62 0.01 6.36
CA SER A 95 10.58 1.03 6.72
C SER A 95 9.93 2.41 6.80
N ILE A 96 9.15 2.78 5.78
CA ILE A 96 8.46 4.06 5.75
C ILE A 96 7.48 4.16 6.91
N SER A 97 6.67 3.12 7.11
CA SER A 97 5.68 3.11 8.18
C SER A 97 6.33 3.24 9.55
N SER A 98 7.47 2.56 9.73
CA SER A 98 8.21 2.62 10.99
C SER A 98 8.74 4.02 11.28
N ARG A 99 9.29 4.66 10.27
CA ARG A 99 9.84 6.02 10.45
C ARG A 99 8.77 7.01 10.87
N HIS A 100 7.54 6.81 10.43
CA HIS A 100 6.43 7.71 10.74
C HIS A 100 5.52 7.18 11.85
N HIS A 101 5.89 6.07 12.45
CA HIS A 101 5.11 5.45 13.53
C HIS A 101 3.68 5.12 13.12
N CYS A 102 3.51 4.72 11.86
CA CYS A 102 2.20 4.32 11.35
C CYS A 102 1.93 2.87 11.68
N GLN A 103 0.67 2.57 11.93
CA GLN A 103 0.23 1.20 12.13
C GLN A 103 -0.09 0.60 10.77
N VAL A 104 0.41 -0.59 10.49
CA VAL A 104 0.13 -1.29 9.25
C VAL A 104 -0.99 -2.28 9.46
N VAL A 105 -2.01 -2.21 8.64
CA VAL A 105 -3.16 -3.10 8.69
C VAL A 105 -3.32 -3.75 7.33
N THR A 106 -3.39 -5.07 7.28
CA THR A 106 -3.59 -5.79 6.03
C THR A 106 -4.98 -6.41 6.02
N ILE A 107 -5.73 -6.16 4.97
CA ILE A 107 -7.04 -6.76 4.78
C ILE A 107 -6.98 -7.63 3.54
N ARG A 108 -7.26 -8.93 3.70
CA ARG A 108 -7.26 -9.87 2.58
C ARG A 108 -8.69 -10.21 2.22
N LEU A 109 -9.02 -10.06 0.94
CA LEU A 109 -10.31 -10.45 0.44
C LEU A 109 -10.17 -11.85 -0.15
N VAL A 110 -10.91 -12.80 0.42
CA VAL A 110 -10.85 -14.19 0.00
C VAL A 110 -12.20 -14.62 -0.55
N GLY A 111 -12.25 -14.88 -1.83
CA GLY A 111 -13.50 -15.22 -2.50
C GLY A 111 -14.43 -14.02 -2.58
N ASP A 112 -15.71 -14.31 -2.75
CA ASP A 112 -16.70 -13.26 -2.98
C ASP A 112 -17.16 -12.57 -1.71
N ILE A 113 -17.11 -13.25 -0.59
CA ILE A 113 -17.65 -12.73 0.65
C ILE A 113 -16.69 -12.83 1.83
N GLY A 114 -15.57 -13.51 1.65
CA GLY A 114 -14.64 -13.70 2.75
C GLY A 114 -13.63 -12.57 2.89
N VAL A 115 -13.42 -12.10 4.09
CA VAL A 115 -12.39 -11.11 4.39
C VAL A 115 -11.57 -11.59 5.56
N LEU A 116 -10.26 -11.59 5.39
CA LEU A 116 -9.34 -11.93 6.46
C LEU A 116 -8.58 -10.69 6.86
N TYR A 117 -8.63 -10.37 8.12
CA TYR A 117 -8.03 -9.14 8.64
C TYR A 117 -6.77 -9.48 9.44
N GLU A 118 -5.67 -8.82 9.09
CA GLU A 118 -4.41 -8.97 9.79
C GLU A 118 -3.91 -7.60 10.24
N ARG A 119 -3.43 -7.53 11.46
CA ARG A 119 -2.92 -6.29 12.03
C ARG A 119 -1.48 -6.50 12.47
N GLN A 120 -0.61 -5.59 12.04
CA GLN A 120 0.79 -5.63 12.38
C GLN A 120 1.20 -4.34 13.05
N ARG A 121 1.99 -4.45 14.10
CA ARG A 121 2.59 -3.31 14.76
C ARG A 121 4.08 -3.51 14.76
N LYS A 122 4.80 -2.42 14.56
CA LYS A 122 6.24 -2.48 14.56
C LYS A 122 6.81 -3.19 15.78
N ARG A 123 6.27 -2.87 16.94
CA ARG A 123 6.74 -3.44 18.18
C ARG A 123 6.47 -4.93 18.27
N ASP A 124 5.35 -5.36 17.76
CA ASP A 124 4.98 -6.76 17.79
C ASP A 124 5.86 -7.57 16.86
N LEU A 125 6.38 -6.93 15.85
CA LEU A 125 7.25 -7.61 14.93
C LEU A 125 8.47 -8.19 15.61
N ASP A 126 9.00 -7.52 16.59
CA ASP A 126 10.21 -7.97 17.24
C ASP A 126 9.96 -9.11 18.21
N ASN A 127 8.80 -9.14 18.81
CA ASN A 127 8.56 -10.08 19.89
C ASN A 127 7.69 -11.27 19.54
N SER A 128 6.66 -11.03 18.79
CA SER A 128 5.71 -12.10 18.58
C SER A 128 5.54 -12.53 17.15
N ARG A 129 6.03 -11.75 16.24
CA ARG A 129 5.79 -12.07 14.91
C ARG A 129 6.28 -13.43 14.50
N HIS A 130 7.46 -13.77 14.88
CA HIS A 130 8.01 -15.04 14.54
C HIS A 130 7.29 -16.17 15.25
N LEU A 131 6.39 -15.85 16.14
CA LEU A 131 5.60 -16.86 16.82
C LEU A 131 4.29 -17.11 16.12
N GLY A 132 3.67 -16.06 15.71
CA GLY A 132 2.34 -16.21 15.26
C GLY A 132 2.07 -15.91 13.85
N HIS A 133 2.83 -15.04 13.33
CA HIS A 133 2.50 -14.57 12.11
C HIS A 133 2.91 -15.34 11.06
N ILE A 134 3.60 -16.15 11.36
CA ILE A 134 4.07 -16.87 10.32
C ILE A 134 3.07 -17.44 9.41
#